data_521209bf18a625ad598ddc2109452773
#
_entry.id   521209bf18a625ad598ddc2109452773
#
_cell.length_a   1.000
_cell.length_b   1.000
_cell.length_c   1.000
_cell.angle_alpha   90.00
_cell.angle_beta   90.00
_cell.angle_gamma   90.00
#
_symmetry.space_group_name_H-M   'P 1'
#
loop_
_entity.id
_entity.type
_entity.pdbx_description
1 polymer ?
#
loop_
_entity_poly.entity_id
_entity_poly.type
_entity_poly.pdbx_seq_one_letter_code
_entity_poly.pdbx_strand_id
1 'polypeptide(L)'
;VIPSHNNLKHLKNAYESIKKHAPQAEIIFYDDASTDGTWGWMLKIASTDKNCKILKSDKRVGHTVLYDKGIEAATNEIVGIMHADMIMGPNYIENVVKHLKPGVVVCGTRIEPPLHPSGPEKIVQNFGLDFDSLNIEDFEKFVSIVQSKHKDQTTNGMFAPWVIYKSDFERIGGHDWGFAPFPYEDSDIFQRWILAGYELVQSRDAFVYHLTCRG
;
A
#
# COMPACT_ATOMS: atom_id res chain seq x y z
N VAL A 1 -3.99 5.23 -1.31
CA VAL A 1 -3.26 6.39 -0.75
C VAL A 1 -1.80 6.03 -0.58
N ILE A 2 -0.90 6.90 -1.06
CA ILE A 2 0.55 6.68 -1.02
C ILE A 2 1.22 7.95 -0.50
N PRO A 3 1.60 8.01 0.79
CA PRO A 3 2.41 9.08 1.31
C PRO A 3 3.86 8.93 0.85
N SER A 4 4.56 10.06 0.74
CA SER A 4 5.97 10.07 0.36
C SER A 4 6.73 11.23 1.01
N HIS A 5 7.93 10.97 1.48
CA HIS A 5 8.89 11.97 1.93
C HIS A 5 10.27 11.66 1.38
N ASN A 6 10.77 12.52 0.48
CA ASN A 6 12.11 12.37 -0.13
C ASN A 6 12.37 10.98 -0.72
N ASN A 7 11.38 10.43 -1.42
CA ASN A 7 11.43 9.05 -1.94
C ASN A 7 11.00 8.96 -3.41
N LEU A 8 11.37 9.96 -4.22
CA LEU A 8 10.93 10.11 -5.61
C LEU A 8 11.18 8.86 -6.47
N LYS A 9 12.35 8.23 -6.34
CA LYS A 9 12.71 7.08 -7.18
C LYS A 9 11.76 5.90 -6.97
N HIS A 10 11.51 5.54 -5.71
CA HIS A 10 10.61 4.42 -5.36
C HIS A 10 9.15 4.76 -5.70
N LEU A 11 8.72 5.99 -5.41
CA LEU A 11 7.37 6.45 -5.72
C LEU A 11 7.02 6.32 -7.21
N LYS A 12 7.98 6.57 -8.11
CA LYS A 12 7.80 6.37 -9.54
C LYS A 12 7.51 4.91 -9.88
N ASN A 13 8.27 3.97 -9.32
CA ASN A 13 8.03 2.54 -9.54
C ASN A 13 6.68 2.08 -8.98
N ALA A 14 6.31 2.57 -7.78
CA ALA A 14 4.99 2.30 -7.22
C ALA A 14 3.88 2.76 -8.17
N TYR A 15 3.97 4.00 -8.66
CA TYR A 15 3.03 4.55 -9.64
C TYR A 15 2.95 3.71 -10.93
N GLU A 16 4.10 3.42 -11.55
CA GLU A 16 4.18 2.65 -12.79
C GLU A 16 3.54 1.25 -12.62
N SER A 17 3.80 0.59 -11.48
CA SER A 17 3.21 -0.72 -11.19
C SER A 17 1.69 -0.66 -11.04
N ILE A 18 1.16 0.38 -10.37
CA ILE A 18 -0.28 0.58 -10.25
C ILE A 18 -0.90 0.88 -11.61
N LYS A 19 -0.31 1.75 -12.40
CA LYS A 19 -0.83 2.07 -13.75
C LYS A 19 -0.82 0.87 -14.68
N LYS A 20 0.14 -0.03 -14.54
CA LYS A 20 0.23 -1.28 -15.30
C LYS A 20 -0.85 -2.28 -14.91
N HIS A 21 -1.10 -2.47 -13.61
CA HIS A 21 -1.94 -3.56 -13.10
C HIS A 21 -3.33 -3.12 -12.62
N ALA A 22 -3.55 -1.83 -12.39
CA ALA A 22 -4.83 -1.26 -11.96
C ALA A 22 -5.02 0.16 -12.54
N PRO A 23 -5.02 0.32 -13.90
CA PRO A 23 -5.04 1.64 -14.55
C PRO A 23 -6.26 2.49 -14.22
N GLN A 24 -7.36 1.87 -13.77
CA GLN A 24 -8.59 2.53 -13.35
C GLN A 24 -8.58 3.01 -11.90
N ALA A 25 -7.62 2.60 -11.08
CA ALA A 25 -7.57 2.96 -9.68
C ALA A 25 -7.36 4.47 -9.49
N GLU A 26 -8.09 5.06 -8.56
CA GLU A 26 -7.80 6.40 -8.06
C GLU A 26 -6.52 6.34 -7.21
N ILE A 27 -5.53 7.15 -7.55
CA ILE A 27 -4.27 7.23 -6.83
C ILE A 27 -4.22 8.57 -6.11
N ILE A 28 -3.98 8.56 -4.81
CA ILE A 28 -3.83 9.76 -4.01
C ILE A 28 -2.41 9.79 -3.46
N PHE A 29 -1.57 10.64 -4.02
CA PHE A 29 -0.24 10.92 -3.49
C PHE A 29 -0.32 12.01 -2.45
N TYR A 30 0.40 11.82 -1.35
CA TYR A 30 0.53 12.85 -0.34
C TYR A 30 2.01 13.13 -0.06
N ASP A 31 2.46 14.33 -0.42
CA ASP A 31 3.84 14.78 -0.19
C ASP A 31 4.00 15.32 1.24
N ASP A 32 4.88 14.70 2.02
CA ASP A 32 5.20 15.10 3.39
C ASP A 32 6.40 16.06 3.43
N ALA A 33 6.25 17.22 2.81
CA ALA A 33 7.27 18.27 2.75
C ALA A 33 8.61 17.81 2.14
N SER A 34 8.57 17.12 1.00
CA SER A 34 9.77 16.66 0.30
C SER A 34 10.58 17.81 -0.31
N THR A 35 11.89 17.57 -0.44
CA THR A 35 12.88 18.50 -1.03
C THR A 35 13.64 17.92 -2.23
N ASP A 36 13.41 16.63 -2.56
CA ASP A 36 14.10 15.87 -3.62
C ASP A 36 13.47 15.96 -5.02
N GLY A 37 12.47 16.82 -5.20
CA GLY A 37 11.72 16.94 -6.44
C GLY A 37 10.43 16.10 -6.51
N THR A 38 10.08 15.36 -5.46
CA THR A 38 8.86 14.55 -5.37
C THR A 38 7.61 15.37 -5.71
N TRP A 39 7.43 16.54 -5.09
CA TRP A 39 6.29 17.40 -5.36
C TRP A 39 6.19 17.85 -6.82
N GLY A 40 7.31 18.27 -7.43
CA GLY A 40 7.36 18.65 -8.85
C GLY A 40 6.94 17.51 -9.79
N TRP A 41 7.35 16.28 -9.47
CA TRP A 41 6.93 15.11 -10.21
C TRP A 41 5.44 14.81 -10.03
N MET A 42 4.92 14.88 -8.79
CA MET A 42 3.49 14.69 -8.51
C MET A 42 2.61 15.67 -9.31
N LEU A 43 2.99 16.96 -9.36
CA LEU A 43 2.32 17.97 -10.17
C LEU A 43 2.26 17.58 -11.66
N LYS A 44 3.37 17.07 -12.21
CA LYS A 44 3.43 16.60 -13.59
C LYS A 44 2.48 15.41 -13.81
N ILE A 45 2.47 14.43 -12.94
CA ILE A 45 1.57 13.27 -13.06
C ILE A 45 0.11 13.70 -12.96
N ALA A 46 -0.27 14.49 -11.97
CA ALA A 46 -1.65 14.96 -11.81
C ALA A 46 -2.17 15.79 -12.99
N SER A 47 -1.27 16.43 -13.75
CA SER A 47 -1.66 17.16 -14.95
C SER A 47 -1.98 16.26 -16.15
N THR A 48 -1.55 15.00 -16.14
CA THR A 48 -1.69 14.05 -17.26
C THR A 48 -2.54 12.85 -16.94
N ASP A 49 -2.61 12.46 -15.66
CA ASP A 49 -3.41 11.32 -15.19
C ASP A 49 -4.62 11.81 -14.38
N LYS A 50 -5.81 11.71 -14.95
CA LYS A 50 -7.08 12.14 -14.33
C LYS A 50 -7.46 11.32 -13.09
N ASN A 51 -6.89 10.13 -12.94
CA ASN A 51 -7.13 9.27 -11.78
C ASN A 51 -6.15 9.57 -10.63
N CYS A 52 -5.24 10.53 -10.81
CA CYS A 52 -4.25 10.89 -9.81
C CYS A 52 -4.62 12.22 -9.13
N LYS A 53 -4.77 12.17 -7.82
CA LYS A 53 -4.87 13.34 -6.94
C LYS A 53 -3.58 13.55 -6.18
N ILE A 54 -3.28 14.80 -5.84
CA ILE A 54 -2.09 15.15 -5.07
C ILE A 54 -2.43 16.05 -3.91
N LEU A 55 -1.84 15.76 -2.77
CA LEU A 55 -1.93 16.54 -1.53
C LEU A 55 -0.51 16.84 -1.04
N LYS A 56 -0.37 17.89 -0.23
CA LYS A 56 0.92 18.30 0.30
C LYS A 56 0.79 18.84 1.72
N SER A 57 1.77 18.51 2.56
CA SER A 57 1.98 19.14 3.86
C SER A 57 3.06 20.22 3.76
N ASP A 58 2.87 21.36 4.44
CA ASP A 58 3.88 22.43 4.51
C ASP A 58 5.09 22.05 5.37
N LYS A 59 4.89 21.15 6.30
CA LYS A 59 5.90 20.59 7.20
C LYS A 59 5.69 19.09 7.36
N ARG A 60 6.73 18.37 7.72
CA ARG A 60 6.64 16.94 7.98
C ARG A 60 5.66 16.63 9.12
N VAL A 61 4.66 15.79 8.85
CA VAL A 61 3.62 15.37 9.80
C VAL A 61 3.58 13.87 10.04
N GLY A 62 4.23 13.09 9.19
CA GLY A 62 4.29 11.63 9.28
C GLY A 62 3.16 10.91 8.54
N HIS A 63 3.46 9.69 8.11
CA HIS A 63 2.59 8.90 7.23
C HIS A 63 1.20 8.61 7.82
N THR A 64 1.08 8.44 9.13
CA THR A 64 -0.17 8.21 9.85
C THR A 64 -1.23 9.26 9.51
N VAL A 65 -0.86 10.55 9.64
CA VAL A 65 -1.75 11.68 9.31
C VAL A 65 -2.06 11.71 7.81
N LEU A 66 -1.07 11.37 6.98
CA LEU A 66 -1.20 11.42 5.52
C LEU A 66 -2.12 10.32 4.98
N TYR A 67 -2.12 9.13 5.59
CA TYR A 67 -3.06 8.06 5.26
C TYR A 67 -4.50 8.53 5.46
N ASP A 68 -4.81 9.06 6.65
CA ASP A 68 -6.16 9.50 6.99
C ASP A 68 -6.63 10.63 6.08
N LYS A 69 -5.82 11.66 5.91
CA LYS A 69 -6.12 12.78 5.03
C LYS A 69 -6.27 12.36 3.57
N GLY A 70 -5.46 11.40 3.11
CA GLY A 70 -5.59 10.82 1.79
C GLY A 70 -6.87 10.00 1.64
N ILE A 71 -7.24 9.19 2.63
CA ILE A 71 -8.50 8.44 2.64
C ILE A 71 -9.70 9.40 2.67
N GLU A 72 -9.65 10.47 3.47
CA GLU A 72 -10.68 11.51 3.48
C GLU A 72 -10.92 12.09 2.08
N ALA A 73 -9.83 12.37 1.33
CA ALA A 73 -9.87 12.93 -0.03
C ALA A 73 -10.29 11.92 -1.12
N ALA A 74 -10.34 10.61 -0.82
CA ALA A 74 -10.73 9.58 -1.75
C ALA A 74 -12.22 9.69 -2.13
N THR A 75 -12.53 9.43 -3.42
CA THR A 75 -13.91 9.49 -3.92
C THR A 75 -14.58 8.14 -4.03
N ASN A 76 -13.81 7.05 -3.93
CA ASN A 76 -14.32 5.69 -4.05
C ASN A 76 -14.71 5.12 -2.67
N GLU A 77 -15.65 4.15 -2.70
CA GLU A 77 -16.12 3.44 -1.51
C GLU A 77 -15.05 2.49 -0.92
N ILE A 78 -14.21 1.94 -1.77
CA ILE A 78 -13.09 1.09 -1.36
C ILE A 78 -11.84 1.93 -1.33
N VAL A 79 -11.17 1.95 -0.20
CA VAL A 79 -9.93 2.69 0.03
C VAL A 79 -8.83 1.75 0.53
N GLY A 80 -7.58 2.15 0.31
CA GLY A 80 -6.45 1.40 0.81
C GLY A 80 -5.21 2.25 0.91
N ILE A 81 -4.23 1.75 1.63
CA ILE A 81 -2.91 2.36 1.74
C ILE A 81 -1.86 1.48 1.06
N MET A 82 -0.81 2.12 0.57
CA MET A 82 0.37 1.47 0.03
C MET A 82 1.60 2.33 0.32
N HIS A 83 2.74 1.71 0.63
CA HIS A 83 3.98 2.45 0.82
C HIS A 83 4.62 2.79 -0.53
N ALA A 84 5.40 3.87 -0.57
CA ALA A 84 6.08 4.31 -1.78
C ALA A 84 7.16 3.33 -2.29
N ASP A 85 7.67 2.45 -1.42
CA ASP A 85 8.67 1.42 -1.74
C ASP A 85 8.06 0.04 -2.04
N MET A 86 6.78 0.01 -2.37
CA MET A 86 6.08 -1.21 -2.79
C MET A 86 5.79 -1.22 -4.28
N ILE A 87 5.91 -2.38 -4.90
CA ILE A 87 5.57 -2.63 -6.30
C ILE A 87 4.37 -3.56 -6.35
N MET A 88 3.29 -3.09 -6.95
CA MET A 88 2.07 -3.88 -7.12
C MET A 88 2.29 -4.97 -8.16
N GLY A 89 1.93 -6.19 -7.82
CA GLY A 89 1.94 -7.32 -8.75
C GLY A 89 0.65 -7.42 -9.59
N PRO A 90 0.66 -8.29 -10.62
CA PRO A 90 -0.51 -8.56 -11.45
C PRO A 90 -1.75 -8.98 -10.62
N ASN A 91 -2.92 -8.51 -11.02
CA ASN A 91 -4.24 -8.84 -10.43
C ASN A 91 -4.35 -8.56 -8.91
N TYR A 92 -3.49 -7.69 -8.37
CA TYR A 92 -3.47 -7.41 -6.93
C TYR A 92 -4.83 -6.90 -6.43
N ILE A 93 -5.38 -5.87 -7.09
CA ILE A 93 -6.64 -5.24 -6.66
C ILE A 93 -7.80 -6.22 -6.74
N GLU A 94 -7.93 -6.95 -7.84
CA GLU A 94 -8.97 -7.96 -8.02
C GLU A 94 -8.89 -9.04 -6.92
N ASN A 95 -7.69 -9.45 -6.58
CA ASN A 95 -7.43 -10.51 -5.61
C ASN A 95 -7.60 -10.09 -4.15
N VAL A 96 -7.46 -8.80 -3.81
CA VAL A 96 -7.84 -8.33 -2.47
C VAL A 96 -9.34 -7.99 -2.40
N VAL A 97 -9.89 -7.35 -3.41
CA VAL A 97 -11.29 -6.88 -3.40
C VAL A 97 -12.30 -8.04 -3.39
N LYS A 98 -12.00 -9.17 -4.03
CA LYS A 98 -12.90 -10.35 -4.02
C LYS A 98 -13.18 -10.90 -2.61
N HIS A 99 -12.32 -10.63 -1.64
CA HIS A 99 -12.48 -11.05 -0.24
C HIS A 99 -13.07 -9.94 0.65
N LEU A 100 -13.22 -8.73 0.09
CA LEU A 100 -13.72 -7.58 0.84
C LEU A 100 -15.24 -7.65 1.03
N LYS A 101 -15.70 -7.43 2.24
CA LYS A 101 -17.10 -7.28 2.64
C LYS A 101 -17.20 -6.33 3.84
N PRO A 102 -18.36 -5.75 4.17
CA PRO A 102 -18.52 -4.92 5.36
C PRO A 102 -17.98 -5.63 6.62
N GLY A 103 -17.19 -4.92 7.41
CA GLY A 103 -16.57 -5.48 8.63
C GLY A 103 -15.33 -6.34 8.37
N VAL A 104 -14.78 -6.34 7.15
CA VAL A 104 -13.55 -7.05 6.80
C VAL A 104 -12.51 -6.09 6.27
N VAL A 105 -11.28 -6.23 6.75
CA VAL A 105 -10.09 -5.57 6.18
C VAL A 105 -9.26 -6.62 5.47
N VAL A 106 -8.81 -6.34 4.25
CA VAL A 106 -8.07 -7.30 3.44
C VAL A 106 -6.69 -6.75 3.09
N CYS A 107 -5.64 -7.53 3.33
CA CYS A 107 -4.31 -7.23 2.81
C CYS A 107 -3.85 -8.29 1.80
N GLY A 108 -2.83 -7.96 1.01
CA GLY A 108 -2.14 -8.94 0.17
C GLY A 108 -0.99 -9.64 0.90
N THR A 109 -0.28 -10.49 0.20
CA THR A 109 0.95 -11.14 0.65
C THR A 109 2.15 -10.33 0.16
N ARG A 110 3.05 -9.99 1.07
CA ARG A 110 4.31 -9.33 0.72
C ARG A 110 5.33 -10.34 0.23
N ILE A 111 6.07 -9.97 -0.81
CA ILE A 111 7.31 -10.62 -1.22
C ILE A 111 8.43 -9.64 -0.86
N GLU A 112 9.41 -10.08 -0.10
CA GLU A 112 10.48 -9.24 0.42
C GLU A 112 11.86 -9.86 0.14
N PRO A 113 12.89 -9.04 -0.09
CA PRO A 113 14.26 -9.52 -0.13
C PRO A 113 14.68 -10.05 1.25
N PRO A 114 15.75 -10.88 1.35
CA PRO A 114 16.18 -11.52 2.59
C PRO A 114 16.92 -10.55 3.53
N LEU A 115 16.32 -9.38 3.81
CA LEU A 115 16.86 -8.36 4.71
C LEU A 115 16.34 -8.52 6.15
N HIS A 116 15.22 -9.20 6.31
CA HIS A 116 14.57 -9.45 7.61
C HIS A 116 14.21 -10.93 7.74
N PRO A 117 14.05 -11.44 8.96
CA PRO A 117 13.64 -12.82 9.18
C PRO A 117 12.39 -13.19 8.38
N SER A 118 12.32 -14.45 7.95
CA SER A 118 11.12 -14.99 7.32
C SER A 118 9.97 -15.10 8.33
N GLY A 119 8.73 -15.04 7.83
CA GLY A 119 7.52 -15.25 8.60
C GLY A 119 6.44 -15.89 7.73
N PRO A 120 5.39 -16.47 8.33
CA PRO A 120 4.31 -17.12 7.58
C PRO A 120 3.50 -16.14 6.73
N GLU A 121 3.59 -14.86 7.05
CA GLU A 121 2.85 -13.76 6.43
C GLU A 121 3.45 -13.28 5.09
N LYS A 122 4.68 -13.69 4.77
CA LYS A 122 5.39 -13.21 3.58
C LYS A 122 6.17 -14.30 2.87
N ILE A 123 6.57 -14.01 1.64
CA ILE A 123 7.50 -14.81 0.85
C ILE A 123 8.85 -14.10 0.82
N VAL A 124 9.91 -14.79 1.17
CA VAL A 124 11.28 -14.27 1.04
C VAL A 124 11.83 -14.66 -0.33
N GLN A 125 11.94 -13.67 -1.21
CA GLN A 125 12.49 -13.85 -2.56
C GLN A 125 13.13 -12.53 -3.01
N ASN A 126 14.35 -12.59 -3.55
CA ASN A 126 15.09 -11.42 -3.97
C ASN A 126 14.83 -11.08 -5.45
N PHE A 127 14.24 -9.91 -5.70
CA PHE A 127 14.11 -9.29 -7.02
C PHE A 127 14.79 -7.93 -7.09
N GLY A 128 15.68 -7.64 -6.14
CA GLY A 128 16.41 -6.39 -5.98
C GLY A 128 16.30 -5.86 -4.56
N LEU A 129 17.36 -5.20 -4.10
CA LEU A 129 17.45 -4.63 -2.74
C LEU A 129 17.13 -3.14 -2.72
N ASP A 130 17.10 -2.50 -3.88
CA ASP A 130 16.87 -1.07 -4.08
C ASP A 130 16.33 -0.80 -5.49
N PHE A 131 16.11 0.49 -5.78
CA PHE A 131 15.62 0.95 -7.08
C PHE A 131 16.48 0.49 -8.26
N ASP A 132 17.79 0.54 -8.13
CA ASP A 132 18.71 0.33 -9.26
C ASP A 132 18.90 -1.16 -9.57
N SER A 133 18.66 -2.03 -8.59
CA SER A 133 18.76 -3.50 -8.71
C SER A 133 17.41 -4.21 -8.93
N LEU A 134 16.30 -3.46 -8.94
CA LEU A 134 14.96 -4.03 -9.01
C LEU A 134 14.66 -4.67 -10.38
N ASN A 135 14.35 -5.98 -10.37
CA ASN A 135 13.94 -6.75 -11.54
C ASN A 135 12.43 -7.00 -11.51
N ILE A 136 11.66 -6.05 -12.04
CA ILE A 136 10.18 -6.11 -12.07
C ILE A 136 9.69 -7.28 -12.93
N GLU A 137 10.37 -7.57 -14.05
CA GLU A 137 9.95 -8.65 -14.95
C GLU A 137 10.01 -10.03 -14.27
N ASP A 138 11.08 -10.32 -13.57
CA ASP A 138 11.23 -11.59 -12.85
C ASP A 138 10.27 -11.67 -11.63
N PHE A 139 10.02 -10.52 -10.96
CA PHE A 139 8.99 -10.44 -9.94
C PHE A 139 7.61 -10.81 -10.51
N GLU A 140 7.19 -10.22 -11.63
CA GLU A 140 5.88 -10.50 -12.23
C GLU A 140 5.74 -11.94 -12.72
N LYS A 141 6.80 -12.50 -13.32
CA LYS A 141 6.84 -13.93 -13.69
C LYS A 141 6.65 -14.83 -12.46
N PHE A 142 7.36 -14.53 -11.38
CA PHE A 142 7.22 -15.27 -10.12
C PHE A 142 5.80 -15.18 -9.57
N VAL A 143 5.24 -13.95 -9.51
CA VAL A 143 3.86 -13.73 -9.06
C VAL A 143 2.88 -14.57 -9.86
N SER A 144 2.98 -14.59 -11.19
CA SER A 144 2.07 -15.37 -12.05
C SER A 144 2.07 -16.87 -11.72
N ILE A 145 3.24 -17.40 -11.34
CA ILE A 145 3.38 -18.81 -10.94
C ILE A 145 2.76 -19.06 -9.55
N VAL A 146 3.02 -18.17 -8.58
CA VAL A 146 2.59 -18.35 -7.20
C VAL A 146 1.09 -18.11 -7.04
N GLN A 147 0.53 -17.15 -7.78
CA GLN A 147 -0.91 -16.88 -7.80
C GLN A 147 -1.73 -18.12 -8.15
N SER A 148 -1.31 -18.87 -9.16
CA SER A 148 -2.01 -20.09 -9.58
C SER A 148 -2.06 -21.17 -8.50
N LYS A 149 -1.02 -21.24 -7.66
CA LYS A 149 -0.90 -22.21 -6.56
C LYS A 149 -1.75 -21.85 -5.35
N HIS A 150 -1.99 -20.57 -5.14
CA HIS A 150 -2.69 -20.04 -3.96
C HIS A 150 -4.02 -19.36 -4.29
N LYS A 151 -4.55 -19.65 -5.48
CA LYS A 151 -5.79 -19.05 -5.97
C LYS A 151 -6.91 -19.15 -4.94
N ASP A 152 -7.53 -18.00 -4.63
CA ASP A 152 -8.65 -17.85 -3.69
C ASP A 152 -8.37 -18.28 -2.25
N GLN A 153 -7.11 -18.55 -1.90
CA GLN A 153 -6.72 -18.88 -0.53
C GLN A 153 -6.56 -17.63 0.32
N THR A 154 -7.00 -17.74 1.57
CA THR A 154 -6.83 -16.69 2.58
C THR A 154 -6.22 -17.25 3.85
N THR A 155 -5.66 -16.37 4.66
CA THR A 155 -5.23 -16.67 6.03
C THR A 155 -5.49 -15.44 6.91
N ASN A 156 -5.43 -15.61 8.22
CA ASN A 156 -5.47 -14.50 9.14
C ASN A 156 -4.14 -13.74 9.07
N GLY A 157 -4.21 -12.43 9.04
CA GLY A 157 -3.03 -11.56 9.02
C GLY A 157 -3.38 -10.17 8.53
N MET A 158 -2.54 -9.19 8.90
CA MET A 158 -2.73 -7.81 8.44
C MET A 158 -1.40 -7.06 8.43
N PHE A 159 -1.14 -6.38 7.32
CA PHE A 159 -0.10 -5.37 7.13
C PHE A 159 -0.41 -4.54 5.87
N ALA A 160 0.29 -3.41 5.74
CA ALA A 160 0.22 -2.66 4.47
C ALA A 160 0.84 -3.49 3.30
N PRO A 161 0.26 -3.40 2.10
CA PRO A 161 -0.91 -2.62 1.75
C PRO A 161 -2.22 -3.35 2.12
N TRP A 162 -3.19 -2.63 2.63
CA TRP A 162 -4.50 -3.15 2.94
C TRP A 162 -5.62 -2.32 2.28
N VAL A 163 -6.80 -2.91 2.16
CA VAL A 163 -8.02 -2.28 1.65
C VAL A 163 -9.18 -2.50 2.62
N ILE A 164 -10.08 -1.52 2.66
CA ILE A 164 -11.27 -1.50 3.51
C ILE A 164 -12.38 -0.66 2.83
N TYR A 165 -13.64 -0.84 3.21
CA TYR A 165 -14.65 0.16 2.88
C TYR A 165 -14.39 1.47 3.61
N LYS A 166 -14.47 2.60 2.92
CA LYS A 166 -14.22 3.93 3.50
C LYS A 166 -15.12 4.19 4.70
N SER A 167 -16.40 3.83 4.63
CA SER A 167 -17.35 3.93 5.74
C SER A 167 -16.93 3.12 6.98
N ASP A 168 -16.29 1.96 6.79
CA ASP A 168 -15.78 1.15 7.89
C ASP A 168 -14.54 1.77 8.53
N PHE A 169 -13.65 2.37 7.72
CA PHE A 169 -12.50 3.12 8.20
C PHE A 169 -12.92 4.35 9.02
N GLU A 170 -13.87 5.13 8.49
CA GLU A 170 -14.41 6.31 9.17
C GLU A 170 -15.12 5.96 10.48
N ARG A 171 -15.83 4.83 10.53
CA ARG A 171 -16.55 4.36 11.73
C ARG A 171 -15.65 4.11 12.93
N ILE A 172 -14.41 3.65 12.73
CA ILE A 172 -13.45 3.47 13.82
C ILE A 172 -12.61 4.72 14.11
N GLY A 173 -12.81 5.81 13.36
CA GLY A 173 -12.14 7.10 13.55
C GLY A 173 -10.73 7.20 12.95
N GLY A 174 -10.37 6.30 12.02
CA GLY A 174 -9.05 6.30 11.37
C GLY A 174 -7.91 5.91 12.30
N HIS A 175 -6.68 6.33 11.98
CA HIS A 175 -5.51 6.10 12.82
C HIS A 175 -5.49 7.07 14.03
N ASP A 176 -4.78 6.67 15.09
CA ASP A 176 -4.45 7.60 16.19
C ASP A 176 -3.22 8.43 15.82
N TRP A 177 -3.42 9.71 15.56
CA TRP A 177 -2.36 10.63 15.20
C TRP A 177 -1.35 10.88 16.33
N GLY A 178 -1.63 10.45 17.55
CA GLY A 178 -0.68 10.48 18.66
C GLY A 178 0.55 9.61 18.42
N PHE A 179 0.47 8.64 17.51
CA PHE A 179 1.63 7.85 17.09
C PHE A 179 2.54 8.57 16.08
N ALA A 180 2.05 9.61 15.37
CA ALA A 180 2.88 10.32 14.41
C ALA A 180 4.03 11.09 15.10
N PRO A 181 5.24 11.11 14.53
CA PRO A 181 5.67 10.50 13.27
C PRO A 181 6.25 9.07 13.41
N PHE A 182 6.02 8.38 14.49
CA PHE A 182 6.62 7.08 14.83
C PHE A 182 5.83 5.89 14.27
N PRO A 183 6.51 4.73 14.06
CA PRO A 183 5.88 3.54 13.49
C PRO A 183 5.26 2.70 14.62
N TYR A 184 4.05 2.79 14.95
CA TYR A 184 3.26 1.84 15.77
C TYR A 184 1.77 2.00 15.49
N GLU A 185 1.43 2.87 14.57
CA GLU A 185 0.07 3.15 14.12
C GLU A 185 -0.63 1.91 13.54
N ASP A 186 0.12 1.06 12.81
CA ASP A 186 -0.38 -0.20 12.27
C ASP A 186 -0.87 -1.12 13.38
N SER A 187 -0.06 -1.31 14.42
CA SER A 187 -0.41 -2.18 15.54
C SER A 187 -1.64 -1.66 16.30
N ASP A 188 -1.75 -0.35 16.48
CA ASP A 188 -2.90 0.29 17.11
C ASP A 188 -4.18 0.07 16.30
N ILE A 189 -4.16 0.44 15.00
CA ILE A 189 -5.37 0.36 14.18
C ILE A 189 -5.83 -1.10 14.00
N PHE A 190 -4.91 -2.06 13.86
CA PHE A 190 -5.25 -3.48 13.77
C PHE A 190 -5.92 -3.98 15.03
N GLN A 191 -5.43 -3.61 16.21
CA GLN A 191 -6.07 -3.96 17.49
C GLN A 191 -7.45 -3.31 17.62
N ARG A 192 -7.61 -2.05 17.23
CA ARG A 192 -8.92 -1.38 17.26
C ARG A 192 -9.91 -2.03 16.30
N TRP A 193 -9.50 -2.47 15.11
CA TRP A 193 -10.35 -3.24 14.22
C TRP A 193 -10.80 -4.55 14.86
N ILE A 194 -9.87 -5.34 15.45
CA ILE A 194 -10.21 -6.60 16.13
C ILE A 194 -11.19 -6.35 17.28
N LEU A 195 -10.95 -5.34 18.12
CA LEU A 195 -11.83 -5.00 19.25
C LEU A 195 -13.20 -4.49 18.78
N ALA A 196 -13.29 -3.88 17.62
CA ALA A 196 -14.54 -3.47 17.00
C ALA A 196 -15.26 -4.60 16.23
N GLY A 197 -14.71 -5.82 16.26
CA GLY A 197 -15.32 -7.01 15.64
C GLY A 197 -15.04 -7.17 14.15
N TYR A 198 -14.02 -6.49 13.62
CA TYR A 198 -13.59 -6.67 12.22
C TYR A 198 -12.81 -7.97 12.05
N GLU A 199 -12.98 -8.58 10.90
CA GLU A 199 -12.16 -9.71 10.43
C GLU A 199 -10.94 -9.17 9.65
N LEU A 200 -9.74 -9.64 10.00
CA LEU A 200 -8.49 -9.29 9.33
C LEU A 200 -8.06 -10.45 8.44
N VAL A 201 -8.09 -10.24 7.12
CA VAL A 201 -7.89 -11.28 6.12
C VAL A 201 -6.67 -10.96 5.26
N GLN A 202 -5.79 -11.93 5.09
CA GLN A 202 -4.71 -11.88 4.12
C GLN A 202 -5.05 -12.73 2.90
N SER A 203 -5.09 -12.13 1.71
CA SER A 203 -5.16 -12.84 0.43
C SER A 203 -3.81 -13.46 0.11
N ARG A 204 -3.80 -14.77 -0.23
CA ARG A 204 -2.59 -15.52 -0.57
C ARG A 204 -2.26 -15.51 -2.05
N ASP A 205 -3.10 -14.87 -2.88
CA ASP A 205 -2.91 -14.71 -4.32
C ASP A 205 -2.87 -13.23 -4.78
N ALA A 206 -2.82 -12.29 -3.85
CA ALA A 206 -2.53 -10.88 -4.10
C ALA A 206 -1.12 -10.55 -3.61
N PHE A 207 -0.22 -10.13 -4.50
CA PHE A 207 1.19 -9.94 -4.16
C PHE A 207 1.69 -8.53 -4.43
N VAL A 208 2.53 -8.03 -3.49
CA VAL A 208 3.36 -6.84 -3.68
C VAL A 208 4.81 -7.19 -3.40
N TYR A 209 5.75 -6.58 -4.12
CA TYR A 209 7.14 -6.58 -3.73
C TYR A 209 7.41 -5.38 -2.84
N HIS A 210 7.98 -5.61 -1.66
CA HIS A 210 8.28 -4.57 -0.68
C HIS A 210 9.79 -4.47 -0.48
N LEU A 211 10.37 -3.34 -0.86
CA LEU A 211 11.81 -3.11 -0.81
C LEU A 211 12.35 -2.92 0.62
N THR A 212 11.47 -2.84 1.60
CA THR A 212 11.70 -2.69 3.04
C THR A 212 12.66 -1.56 3.43
N CYS A 213 12.23 -0.72 4.38
CA CYS A 213 13.00 0.42 4.88
C CYS A 213 13.49 1.41 3.80
N ARG A 214 12.77 1.51 2.68
CA ARG A 214 13.03 2.47 1.60
C ARG A 214 11.91 3.49 1.42
N GLY A 215 10.82 3.31 2.16
CA GLY A 215 9.67 4.23 2.20
C GLY A 215 9.86 5.45 3.10
#